data_dadc9fc68fffb4bdd893f8f4534af2d2
#
_entry.id   dadc9fc68fffb4bdd893f8f4534af2d2
#
_cell.length_a   1.000
_cell.length_b   1.000
_cell.length_c   1.000
_cell.angle_alpha   90.00
_cell.angle_beta   90.00
_cell.angle_gamma   90.00
#
_symmetry.space_group_name_H-M   'P 1'
#
loop_
_entity.id
_entity.type
_entity.pdbx_description
1 polymer ?
#
loop_
_entity_poly.entity_id
_entity_poly.type
_entity_poly.pdbx_seq_one_letter_code
_entity_poly.pdbx_strand_id
1 'polypeptide(L)'
;MTGRTFAVGGFEPQARWQAAAFLAAGSSSFADLLRMTAPELLPHRAQAGGSEHGATAPAGSVADIPHGTTIVTASCAGGVVMAGDRRATAGSMIAQRDIEKVFRSDEFSCVGISGVAGIGVDLVRLFAVELEHYEKLEGRMLSLEGKANRLAGLVRGNIGGAMQGLVAVPLLAGFDLETEIGRIFSYDVAGGRYEEHRFASIGSGSVFARGSLKKLYRDGMSVEDVILALMEALYDAADDDSATGGPDLSRRIYPIVATVTADGFEQLSDERAGEYAQSVVTERMRQPDGPPAQLRQSAPE
;
A
#
# COMPACT_ATOMS: atom_id res chain seq x y z
N MET A 1 20.87 57.92 4.51
CA MET A 1 19.76 56.95 4.60
C MET A 1 19.89 55.99 3.43
N THR A 2 20.51 54.86 3.68
CA THR A 2 20.82 53.83 2.63
C THR A 2 19.80 52.69 2.78
N GLY A 3 18.90 52.60 1.82
CA GLY A 3 17.94 51.51 1.73
C GLY A 3 18.65 50.21 1.28
N ARG A 4 18.58 49.16 2.10
CA ARG A 4 18.94 47.79 1.73
C ARG A 4 17.73 47.10 1.10
N THR A 5 17.83 46.84 -0.19
CA THR A 5 16.87 45.96 -0.92
C THR A 5 17.25 44.52 -0.63
N PHE A 6 16.36 43.77 -0.02
CA PHE A 6 16.49 42.31 0.11
C PHE A 6 16.14 41.70 -1.26
N ALA A 7 17.11 41.07 -1.91
CA ALA A 7 16.88 40.24 -3.07
C ALA A 7 16.29 38.90 -2.59
N VAL A 8 15.06 38.62 -3.01
CA VAL A 8 14.44 37.30 -2.89
C VAL A 8 15.14 36.40 -3.91
N GLY A 9 15.96 35.45 -3.44
CA GLY A 9 16.66 34.49 -4.28
C GLY A 9 15.65 33.69 -5.08
N GLY A 10 15.74 33.77 -6.41
CA GLY A 10 14.90 33.01 -7.33
C GLY A 10 15.23 31.52 -7.22
N PHE A 11 14.21 30.69 -7.06
CA PHE A 11 14.31 29.23 -7.18
C PHE A 11 14.76 28.88 -8.60
N GLU A 12 15.86 28.13 -8.72
CA GLU A 12 16.40 27.67 -9.98
C GLU A 12 15.39 26.80 -10.75
N PRO A 13 15.28 26.94 -12.10
CA PRO A 13 14.33 26.15 -12.92
C PRO A 13 14.51 24.64 -12.83
N GLN A 14 15.72 24.14 -12.52
CA GLN A 14 16.02 22.71 -12.40
C GLN A 14 15.26 22.01 -11.26
N ALA A 15 15.03 22.69 -10.12
CA ALA A 15 14.28 22.11 -9.00
C ALA A 15 12.82 21.82 -9.34
N ARG A 16 12.20 22.60 -10.24
CA ARG A 16 10.83 22.39 -10.69
C ARG A 16 10.65 21.13 -11.55
N TRP A 17 11.63 20.81 -12.40
CA TRP A 17 11.59 19.61 -13.24
C TRP A 17 11.80 18.33 -12.43
N GLN A 18 12.67 18.38 -11.41
CA GLN A 18 12.91 17.24 -10.52
C GLN A 18 11.68 16.92 -9.66
N ALA A 19 11.00 17.94 -9.14
CA ALA A 19 9.75 17.74 -8.39
C ALA A 19 8.62 17.18 -9.27
N ALA A 20 8.51 17.63 -10.53
CA ALA A 20 7.53 17.11 -11.48
C ALA A 20 7.84 15.66 -11.88
N ALA A 21 9.11 15.30 -12.06
CA ALA A 21 9.53 13.92 -12.34
C ALA A 21 9.27 13.00 -11.14
N PHE A 22 9.46 13.47 -9.91
CA PHE A 22 9.15 12.72 -8.69
C PHE A 22 7.64 12.44 -8.56
N LEU A 23 6.79 13.44 -8.80
CA LEU A 23 5.34 13.27 -8.78
C LEU A 23 4.85 12.36 -9.91
N ALA A 24 5.53 12.35 -11.06
CA ALA A 24 5.26 11.44 -12.17
C ALA A 24 5.70 10.00 -11.89
N ALA A 25 6.72 9.80 -11.08
CA ALA A 25 7.24 8.47 -10.72
C ALA A 25 6.42 7.73 -9.65
N GLY A 26 5.34 8.32 -9.15
CA GLY A 26 4.42 7.66 -8.22
C GLY A 26 4.99 7.37 -6.81
N SER A 27 6.17 7.89 -6.48
CA SER A 27 6.74 7.78 -5.14
C SER A 27 6.02 8.72 -4.18
N SER A 28 5.38 8.18 -3.15
CA SER A 28 4.71 8.94 -2.09
C SER A 28 5.63 9.29 -0.91
N SER A 29 6.93 9.06 -1.04
CA SER A 29 7.90 9.30 0.04
C SER A 29 8.42 10.74 0.02
N PHE A 30 8.06 11.53 1.03
CA PHE A 30 8.61 12.87 1.26
C PHE A 30 10.14 12.85 1.46
N ALA A 31 10.67 11.78 2.07
CA ALA A 31 12.11 11.61 2.23
C ALA A 31 12.84 11.43 0.87
N ASP A 32 12.23 10.75 -0.10
CA ASP A 32 12.78 10.62 -1.45
C ASP A 32 12.70 11.94 -2.21
N LEU A 33 11.62 12.69 -2.04
CA LEU A 33 11.53 14.05 -2.57
C LEU A 33 12.67 14.93 -2.03
N LEU A 34 12.90 14.92 -0.71
CA LEU A 34 14.00 15.67 -0.12
C LEU A 34 15.37 15.19 -0.60
N ARG A 35 15.59 13.87 -0.76
CA ARG A 35 16.85 13.36 -1.34
C ARG A 35 17.11 13.88 -2.74
N MET A 36 16.09 14.05 -3.53
CA MET A 36 16.21 14.51 -4.93
C MET A 36 16.29 16.03 -5.07
N THR A 37 15.59 16.79 -4.20
CA THR A 37 15.42 18.24 -4.38
C THR A 37 16.19 19.09 -3.38
N ALA A 38 16.44 18.58 -2.17
CA ALA A 38 17.07 19.32 -1.09
C ALA A 38 17.74 18.35 -0.08
N PRO A 39 18.77 17.59 -0.49
CA PRO A 39 19.41 16.59 0.35
C PRO A 39 20.02 17.18 1.64
N GLU A 40 20.31 18.46 1.65
CA GLU A 40 20.81 19.20 2.82
C GLU A 40 19.78 19.35 3.94
N LEU A 41 18.48 19.18 3.64
CA LEU A 41 17.40 19.21 4.63
C LEU A 41 17.15 17.86 5.31
N LEU A 42 17.77 16.79 4.81
CA LEU A 42 17.73 15.50 5.49
C LEU A 42 18.58 15.55 6.76
N PRO A 43 18.15 14.88 7.87
CA PRO A 43 18.98 14.77 9.04
C PRO A 43 20.33 14.13 8.66
N HIS A 44 21.41 14.90 8.73
CA HIS A 44 22.74 14.39 8.47
C HIS A 44 23.06 13.37 9.56
N ARG A 45 23.42 12.16 9.17
CA ARG A 45 24.15 11.26 10.07
C ARG A 45 25.39 12.04 10.50
N ALA A 46 25.55 12.28 11.82
CA ALA A 46 26.73 12.87 12.37
C ALA A 46 27.95 12.15 11.77
N GLN A 47 28.76 12.86 10.99
CA GLN A 47 29.99 12.35 10.44
C GLN A 47 30.93 12.09 11.63
N ALA A 48 31.07 10.83 12.02
CA ALA A 48 32.23 10.42 12.80
C ALA A 48 33.45 10.66 11.91
N GLY A 49 34.29 11.59 12.35
CA GLY A 49 35.42 12.08 11.58
C GLY A 49 36.43 11.00 11.20
N GLY A 50 36.98 11.17 10.02
CA GLY A 50 38.36 10.81 9.69
C GLY A 50 38.57 9.49 8.99
N SER A 51 38.92 9.59 7.76
CA SER A 51 39.98 8.94 6.96
C SER A 51 39.48 8.35 5.64
N GLU A 52 40.07 8.89 4.59
CA GLU A 52 40.03 8.34 3.23
C GLU A 52 40.60 6.93 3.23
N HIS A 53 39.83 5.95 2.82
CA HIS A 53 40.21 4.75 2.06
C HIS A 53 38.96 3.90 1.84
N GLY A 54 38.69 3.58 0.59
CA GLY A 54 37.81 2.49 0.06
C GLY A 54 36.55 2.15 0.87
N ALA A 55 35.51 2.97 0.84
CA ALA A 55 34.28 2.70 1.58
C ALA A 55 33.41 1.69 0.80
N THR A 56 33.48 0.43 1.21
CA THR A 56 32.29 -0.44 1.15
C THR A 56 31.21 0.22 2.00
N ALA A 57 30.00 0.43 1.45
CA ALA A 57 28.87 0.96 2.18
C ALA A 57 28.67 0.17 3.48
N PRO A 58 28.46 0.84 4.65
CA PRO A 58 28.28 0.11 5.89
C PRO A 58 27.05 -0.79 5.79
N ALA A 59 27.22 -2.09 6.12
CA ALA A 59 26.12 -3.03 6.27
C ALA A 59 25.06 -2.41 7.20
N GLY A 60 23.81 -2.23 6.68
CA GLY A 60 22.71 -1.61 7.41
C GLY A 60 22.33 -0.20 6.90
N SER A 61 22.58 0.13 5.63
CA SER A 61 21.98 1.31 5.01
C SER A 61 20.46 1.19 4.94
N VAL A 62 19.73 2.33 4.94
CA VAL A 62 18.26 2.34 4.76
C VAL A 62 17.85 1.64 3.44
N ALA A 63 18.75 1.58 2.46
CA ALA A 63 18.56 0.87 1.20
C ALA A 63 18.51 -0.67 1.36
N ASP A 64 19.03 -1.22 2.47
CA ASP A 64 19.05 -2.66 2.75
C ASP A 64 17.81 -3.12 3.56
N ILE A 65 16.94 -2.18 3.97
CA ILE A 65 15.71 -2.52 4.69
C ILE A 65 14.71 -3.09 3.68
N PRO A 66 14.15 -4.30 3.94
CA PRO A 66 13.16 -4.91 3.06
C PRO A 66 11.93 -4.01 2.88
N HIS A 67 11.63 -3.69 1.64
CA HIS A 67 10.45 -2.96 1.21
C HIS A 67 10.01 -3.50 -0.17
N GLY A 68 8.96 -2.96 -0.71
CA GLY A 68 8.33 -3.46 -1.92
C GLY A 68 7.03 -4.16 -1.53
N THR A 69 5.95 -3.71 -2.13
CA THR A 69 4.62 -4.15 -1.73
C THR A 69 3.62 -3.66 -2.75
N THR A 70 2.58 -4.47 -2.99
CA THR A 70 1.34 -3.97 -3.57
C THR A 70 0.17 -4.52 -2.77
N ILE A 71 -0.64 -3.62 -2.22
CA ILE A 71 -1.91 -3.92 -1.59
C ILE A 71 -3.01 -3.32 -2.44
N VAL A 72 -4.07 -4.08 -2.64
CA VAL A 72 -5.29 -3.66 -3.34
C VAL A 72 -6.49 -3.95 -2.47
N THR A 73 -7.51 -3.10 -2.54
CA THR A 73 -8.79 -3.33 -1.87
C THR A 73 -9.92 -2.77 -2.71
N ALA A 74 -11.08 -3.40 -2.64
CA ALA A 74 -12.29 -2.90 -3.30
C ALA A 74 -13.54 -3.23 -2.49
N SER A 75 -14.55 -2.37 -2.59
CA SER A 75 -15.88 -2.64 -2.06
C SER A 75 -16.59 -3.69 -2.91
N CYS A 76 -17.42 -4.51 -2.28
CA CYS A 76 -18.27 -5.52 -2.91
C CYS A 76 -19.69 -5.41 -2.39
N ALA A 77 -20.60 -6.20 -2.95
CA ALA A 77 -21.94 -6.35 -2.39
C ALA A 77 -21.83 -6.95 -0.97
N GLY A 78 -22.15 -6.14 0.05
CA GLY A 78 -22.14 -6.54 1.45
C GLY A 78 -20.81 -6.50 2.18
N GLY A 79 -19.78 -5.80 1.64
CA GLY A 79 -18.52 -5.68 2.36
C GLY A 79 -17.35 -5.11 1.57
N VAL A 80 -16.14 -5.52 1.95
CA VAL A 80 -14.89 -5.19 1.28
C VAL A 80 -14.01 -6.42 1.13
N VAL A 81 -13.17 -6.42 0.11
CA VAL A 81 -12.10 -7.39 -0.08
C VAL A 81 -10.78 -6.66 -0.12
N MET A 82 -9.75 -7.19 0.55
CA MET A 82 -8.37 -6.71 0.48
C MET A 82 -7.46 -7.85 0.07
N ALA A 83 -6.53 -7.56 -0.83
CA ALA A 83 -5.50 -8.52 -1.21
C ALA A 83 -4.11 -7.87 -1.23
N GLY A 84 -3.08 -8.66 -0.96
CA GLY A 84 -1.69 -8.20 -0.95
C GLY A 84 -0.75 -9.24 -1.52
N ASP A 85 0.27 -8.78 -2.25
CA ASP A 85 1.38 -9.64 -2.67
C ASP A 85 2.24 -10.06 -1.48
N ARG A 86 3.15 -11.03 -1.69
CA ARG A 86 3.97 -11.60 -0.61
C ARG A 86 5.48 -11.37 -0.78
N ARG A 87 5.91 -10.57 -1.74
CA ARG A 87 7.33 -10.29 -1.98
C ARG A 87 7.82 -9.12 -1.15
N ALA A 88 8.98 -9.27 -0.51
CA ALA A 88 9.76 -8.16 0.01
C ALA A 88 11.11 -8.11 -0.70
N THR A 89 11.56 -6.90 -1.08
CA THR A 89 12.81 -6.66 -1.78
C THR A 89 13.77 -5.83 -0.92
N ALA A 90 15.07 -6.05 -1.06
CA ALA A 90 16.14 -5.22 -0.54
C ALA A 90 16.99 -4.76 -1.74
N GLY A 91 16.82 -3.52 -2.16
CA GLY A 91 17.34 -3.04 -3.43
C GLY A 91 16.81 -3.89 -4.60
N SER A 92 17.70 -4.45 -5.42
CA SER A 92 17.34 -5.30 -6.55
C SER A 92 17.12 -6.78 -6.21
N MET A 93 17.33 -7.19 -4.96
CA MET A 93 17.22 -8.59 -4.54
C MET A 93 15.87 -8.86 -3.87
N ILE A 94 15.36 -10.08 -4.03
CA ILE A 94 14.22 -10.58 -3.25
C ILE A 94 14.73 -11.02 -1.89
N ALA A 95 14.34 -10.27 -0.84
CA ALA A 95 14.69 -10.59 0.55
C ALA A 95 13.80 -11.70 1.11
N GLN A 96 12.49 -11.64 0.86
CA GLN A 96 11.50 -12.66 1.25
C GLN A 96 10.45 -12.83 0.17
N ARG A 97 9.82 -14.03 0.13
CA ARG A 97 8.81 -14.38 -0.87
C ARG A 97 7.41 -14.64 -0.29
N ASP A 98 7.30 -14.72 1.03
CA ASP A 98 6.11 -15.18 1.74
C ASP A 98 5.74 -14.27 2.93
N ILE A 99 6.11 -12.99 2.86
CA ILE A 99 5.79 -12.02 3.92
C ILE A 99 4.28 -11.71 3.94
N GLU A 100 3.74 -11.59 5.14
CA GLU A 100 2.38 -11.08 5.33
C GLU A 100 2.35 -9.56 5.26
N LYS A 101 1.31 -9.02 4.60
CA LYS A 101 1.11 -7.58 4.40
C LYS A 101 -0.35 -7.16 4.60
N VAL A 102 -1.25 -8.12 4.77
CA VAL A 102 -2.66 -7.92 5.10
C VAL A 102 -2.93 -8.57 6.43
N PHE A 103 -3.46 -7.81 7.38
CA PHE A 103 -3.62 -8.23 8.76
C PHE A 103 -5.04 -7.95 9.25
N ARG A 104 -5.59 -8.87 10.02
CA ARG A 104 -6.78 -8.59 10.81
C ARG A 104 -6.47 -7.53 11.86
N SER A 105 -7.29 -6.50 11.97
CA SER A 105 -7.20 -5.52 13.06
C SER A 105 -8.22 -5.78 14.16
N ASP A 106 -9.42 -6.16 13.80
CA ASP A 106 -10.45 -6.71 14.69
C ASP A 106 -11.46 -7.58 13.90
N GLU A 107 -12.64 -7.84 14.46
CA GLU A 107 -13.66 -8.69 13.83
C GLU A 107 -14.20 -8.11 12.52
N PHE A 108 -14.30 -6.78 12.40
CA PHE A 108 -14.90 -6.10 11.24
C PHE A 108 -13.93 -5.16 10.52
N SER A 109 -12.62 -5.38 10.66
CA SER A 109 -11.65 -4.58 9.91
C SER A 109 -10.31 -5.28 9.67
N CYS A 110 -9.63 -4.88 8.61
CA CYS A 110 -8.29 -5.32 8.26
C CYS A 110 -7.43 -4.14 7.78
N VAL A 111 -6.12 -4.31 7.89
CA VAL A 111 -5.13 -3.32 7.46
C VAL A 111 -4.12 -3.97 6.54
N GLY A 112 -3.93 -3.38 5.36
CA GLY A 112 -2.81 -3.66 4.48
C GLY A 112 -1.68 -2.66 4.73
N ILE A 113 -0.43 -3.10 4.66
CA ILE A 113 0.74 -2.26 4.91
C ILE A 113 1.68 -2.25 3.72
N SER A 114 2.14 -1.06 3.37
CA SER A 114 3.20 -0.81 2.39
C SER A 114 4.35 -0.02 3.04
N GLY A 115 5.57 -0.20 2.55
CA GLY A 115 6.78 0.47 3.04
C GLY A 115 7.68 -0.47 3.85
N VAL A 116 8.29 0.04 4.93
CA VAL A 116 9.21 -0.72 5.79
C VAL A 116 8.44 -1.76 6.60
N ALA A 117 8.67 -3.03 6.31
CA ALA A 117 7.88 -4.14 6.85
C ALA A 117 7.82 -4.16 8.39
N GLY A 118 8.96 -4.00 9.07
CA GLY A 118 9.01 -4.01 10.54
C GLY A 118 8.16 -2.91 11.17
N ILE A 119 8.27 -1.67 10.66
CA ILE A 119 7.49 -0.53 11.13
C ILE A 119 5.99 -0.76 10.86
N GLY A 120 5.66 -1.30 9.69
CA GLY A 120 4.27 -1.61 9.33
C GLY A 120 3.65 -2.64 10.25
N VAL A 121 4.33 -3.73 10.53
CA VAL A 121 3.86 -4.80 11.44
C VAL A 121 3.66 -4.27 12.85
N ASP A 122 4.61 -3.48 13.37
CA ASP A 122 4.49 -2.90 14.71
C ASP A 122 3.31 -1.93 14.81
N LEU A 123 3.09 -1.11 13.77
CA LEU A 123 1.95 -0.19 13.68
C LEU A 123 0.61 -0.95 13.73
N VAL A 124 0.47 -2.04 12.95
CA VAL A 124 -0.76 -2.84 12.93
C VAL A 124 -0.97 -3.57 14.25
N ARG A 125 0.07 -4.15 14.84
CA ARG A 125 -0.02 -4.83 16.14
C ARG A 125 -0.47 -3.85 17.23
N LEU A 126 0.14 -2.66 17.28
CA LEU A 126 -0.28 -1.62 18.23
C LEU A 126 -1.73 -1.23 18.00
N PHE A 127 -2.13 -1.02 16.73
CA PHE A 127 -3.51 -0.68 16.38
C PHE A 127 -4.50 -1.74 16.86
N ALA A 128 -4.25 -3.02 16.57
CA ALA A 128 -5.12 -4.12 17.00
C ALA A 128 -5.25 -4.20 18.54
N VAL A 129 -4.13 -4.05 19.26
CA VAL A 129 -4.13 -4.05 20.74
C VAL A 129 -4.94 -2.86 21.28
N GLU A 130 -4.85 -1.68 20.67
CA GLU A 130 -5.62 -0.53 21.10
C GLU A 130 -7.12 -0.67 20.82
N LEU A 131 -7.52 -1.30 19.71
CA LEU A 131 -8.92 -1.60 19.43
C LEU A 131 -9.48 -2.60 20.44
N GLU A 132 -8.75 -3.68 20.74
CA GLU A 132 -9.14 -4.66 21.75
C GLU A 132 -9.23 -4.03 23.16
N HIS A 133 -8.28 -3.17 23.50
CA HIS A 133 -8.29 -2.45 24.78
C HIS A 133 -9.50 -1.53 24.90
N TYR A 134 -9.81 -0.77 23.86
CA TYR A 134 -11.00 0.09 23.83
C TYR A 134 -12.28 -0.72 24.03
N GLU A 135 -12.43 -1.84 23.30
CA GLU A 135 -13.60 -2.70 23.41
C GLU A 135 -13.78 -3.26 24.82
N LYS A 136 -12.67 -3.70 25.45
CA LYS A 136 -12.70 -4.20 26.83
C LYS A 136 -13.08 -3.13 27.87
N LEU A 137 -12.69 -1.89 27.66
CA LEU A 137 -13.02 -0.79 28.60
C LEU A 137 -14.43 -0.26 28.39
N GLU A 138 -14.85 -0.07 27.14
CA GLU A 138 -16.11 0.56 26.78
C GLU A 138 -17.26 -0.41 26.64
N GLY A 139 -16.98 -1.74 26.59
CA GLY A 139 -17.96 -2.81 26.36
C GLY A 139 -18.58 -2.78 24.95
N ARG A 140 -17.99 -2.07 24.03
CA ARG A 140 -18.40 -1.96 22.62
C ARG A 140 -17.21 -1.70 21.73
N MET A 141 -17.28 -2.15 20.48
CA MET A 141 -16.28 -1.86 19.47
C MET A 141 -16.23 -0.37 19.13
N LEU A 142 -15.05 0.12 18.74
CA LEU A 142 -14.90 1.43 18.15
C LEU A 142 -15.57 1.45 16.77
N SER A 143 -16.31 2.51 16.44
CA SER A 143 -16.89 2.67 15.09
C SER A 143 -15.80 2.63 14.01
N LEU A 144 -16.13 2.23 12.79
CA LEU A 144 -15.15 2.15 11.71
C LEU A 144 -14.50 3.52 11.42
N GLU A 145 -15.27 4.59 11.52
CA GLU A 145 -14.76 5.97 11.46
C GLU A 145 -13.76 6.27 12.59
N GLY A 146 -14.07 5.82 13.81
CA GLY A 146 -13.19 5.93 14.97
C GLY A 146 -11.89 5.15 14.79
N LYS A 147 -11.95 3.93 14.25
CA LYS A 147 -10.78 3.12 13.89
C LYS A 147 -9.91 3.83 12.86
N ALA A 148 -10.53 4.38 11.81
CA ALA A 148 -9.81 5.14 10.78
C ALA A 148 -9.10 6.37 11.34
N ASN A 149 -9.74 7.12 12.25
CA ASN A 149 -9.14 8.25 12.95
C ASN A 149 -8.00 7.82 13.88
N ARG A 150 -8.16 6.69 14.59
CA ARG A 150 -7.11 6.17 15.48
C ARG A 150 -5.86 5.79 14.69
N LEU A 151 -6.04 5.07 13.58
CA LEU A 151 -4.93 4.68 12.71
C LEU A 151 -4.21 5.90 12.12
N ALA A 152 -4.93 6.96 11.73
CA ALA A 152 -4.35 8.23 11.31
C ALA A 152 -3.44 8.85 12.40
N GLY A 153 -3.86 8.74 13.66
CA GLY A 153 -3.06 9.17 14.82
C GLY A 153 -1.76 8.40 14.97
N LEU A 154 -1.79 7.08 14.78
CA LEU A 154 -0.61 6.21 14.83
C LEU A 154 0.37 6.52 13.68
N VAL A 155 -0.14 6.70 12.45
CA VAL A 155 0.69 7.11 11.30
C VAL A 155 1.36 8.45 11.58
N ARG A 156 0.61 9.44 12.08
CA ARG A 156 1.15 10.75 12.44
C ARG A 156 2.21 10.67 13.53
N GLY A 157 2.04 9.75 14.50
CA GLY A 157 3.05 9.47 15.53
C GLY A 157 4.38 8.97 14.97
N ASN A 158 4.37 8.31 13.79
CA ASN A 158 5.58 7.81 13.12
C ASN A 158 6.27 8.83 12.20
N ILE A 159 5.82 10.08 12.12
CA ILE A 159 6.36 11.08 11.18
C ILE A 159 7.87 11.30 11.34
N GLY A 160 8.38 11.24 12.57
CA GLY A 160 9.82 11.34 12.85
C GLY A 160 10.63 10.20 12.25
N GLY A 161 10.10 8.98 12.29
CA GLY A 161 10.69 7.81 11.63
C GLY A 161 10.57 7.92 10.10
N ALA A 162 9.43 8.37 9.61
CA ALA A 162 9.18 8.55 8.17
C ALA A 162 10.17 9.54 7.55
N MET A 163 10.51 10.63 8.23
CA MET A 163 11.54 11.58 7.78
C MET A 163 12.95 10.98 7.72
N GLN A 164 13.20 9.87 8.41
CA GLN A 164 14.44 9.09 8.35
C GLN A 164 14.37 7.94 7.33
N GLY A 165 13.31 7.86 6.52
CA GLY A 165 13.09 6.80 5.54
C GLY A 165 12.37 5.55 6.09
N LEU A 166 11.99 5.54 7.37
CA LEU A 166 11.25 4.46 8.02
C LEU A 166 9.74 4.65 7.79
N VAL A 167 9.34 4.64 6.53
CA VAL A 167 7.97 4.89 6.10
C VAL A 167 7.15 3.60 6.15
N ALA A 168 5.96 3.67 6.75
CA ALA A 168 4.90 2.68 6.59
C ALA A 168 3.59 3.41 6.29
N VAL A 169 2.92 2.99 5.23
CA VAL A 169 1.63 3.53 4.79
C VAL A 169 0.59 2.44 4.88
N PRO A 170 -0.42 2.59 5.75
CA PRO A 170 -1.50 1.63 5.85
C PRO A 170 -2.62 1.90 4.84
N LEU A 171 -3.42 0.87 4.61
CA LEU A 171 -4.71 0.91 3.94
C LEU A 171 -5.69 0.16 4.83
N LEU A 172 -6.70 0.84 5.35
CA LEU A 172 -7.73 0.24 6.21
C LEU A 172 -8.95 -0.10 5.37
N ALA A 173 -9.47 -1.30 5.54
CA ALA A 173 -10.77 -1.68 5.01
C ALA A 173 -11.60 -2.35 6.11
N GLY A 174 -12.90 -2.13 6.11
CA GLY A 174 -13.78 -2.71 7.11
C GLY A 174 -15.24 -2.65 6.73
N PHE A 175 -16.04 -3.39 7.48
CA PHE A 175 -17.50 -3.37 7.42
C PHE A 175 -18.01 -2.41 8.49
N ASP A 176 -18.76 -1.41 8.08
CA ASP A 176 -19.37 -0.44 8.97
C ASP A 176 -20.72 -0.98 9.47
N LEU A 177 -20.76 -1.33 10.76
CA LEU A 177 -21.95 -1.93 11.40
C LEU A 177 -23.15 -0.95 11.50
N GLU A 178 -22.92 0.37 11.39
CA GLU A 178 -23.99 1.36 11.47
C GLU A 178 -24.67 1.57 10.12
N THR A 179 -23.87 1.56 9.04
CA THR A 179 -24.36 1.78 7.66
C THR A 179 -24.52 0.50 6.87
N GLU A 180 -24.06 -0.63 7.39
CA GLU A 180 -24.08 -1.97 6.77
C GLU A 180 -23.39 -2.00 5.40
N ILE A 181 -22.32 -1.23 5.24
CA ILE A 181 -21.54 -1.20 4.01
C ILE A 181 -20.04 -1.39 4.27
N GLY A 182 -19.35 -1.87 3.26
CA GLY A 182 -17.89 -1.88 3.24
C GLY A 182 -17.31 -0.49 2.97
N ARG A 183 -16.34 -0.05 3.79
CA ARG A 183 -15.66 1.24 3.64
C ARG A 183 -14.14 1.06 3.61
N ILE A 184 -13.47 1.93 2.89
CA ILE A 184 -12.02 1.89 2.63
C ILE A 184 -11.43 3.26 2.98
N PHE A 185 -10.28 3.25 3.70
CA PHE A 185 -9.56 4.47 4.06
C PHE A 185 -8.09 4.35 3.68
N SER A 186 -7.61 5.28 2.88
CA SER A 186 -6.19 5.44 2.56
C SER A 186 -5.56 6.52 3.42
N TYR A 187 -4.24 6.48 3.55
CA TYR A 187 -3.48 7.40 4.39
C TYR A 187 -2.26 7.92 3.64
N ASP A 188 -1.87 9.15 3.94
CA ASP A 188 -0.55 9.66 3.60
C ASP A 188 0.44 9.51 4.76
N VAL A 189 1.70 9.77 4.49
CA VAL A 189 2.80 9.64 5.48
C VAL A 189 2.70 10.63 6.66
N ALA A 190 1.92 11.69 6.52
CA ALA A 190 1.68 12.70 7.55
C ALA A 190 0.47 12.36 8.42
N GLY A 191 -0.23 11.24 8.15
CA GLY A 191 -1.44 10.82 8.84
C GLY A 191 -2.70 11.54 8.34
N GLY A 192 -2.67 12.08 7.12
CA GLY A 192 -3.88 12.45 6.39
C GLY A 192 -4.68 11.19 6.07
N ARG A 193 -6.01 11.24 6.26
CA ARG A 193 -6.93 10.13 6.06
C ARG A 193 -7.92 10.50 4.95
N TYR A 194 -8.11 9.58 4.00
CA TYR A 194 -8.97 9.76 2.85
C TYR A 194 -9.89 8.56 2.69
N GLU A 195 -11.19 8.77 2.53
CA GLU A 195 -12.14 7.71 2.24
C GLU A 195 -12.18 7.43 0.74
N GLU A 196 -12.04 6.16 0.39
CA GLU A 196 -12.05 5.66 -0.98
C GLU A 196 -13.37 4.90 -1.23
N HIS A 197 -14.16 5.35 -2.20
CA HIS A 197 -15.52 4.85 -2.35
C HIS A 197 -15.65 3.55 -3.13
N ARG A 198 -14.67 3.16 -3.92
CA ARG A 198 -14.77 2.00 -4.82
C ARG A 198 -13.63 1.01 -4.62
N PHE A 199 -12.42 1.46 -4.84
CA PHE A 199 -11.21 0.67 -4.68
C PHE A 199 -10.01 1.57 -4.39
N ALA A 200 -9.01 1.01 -3.75
CA ALA A 200 -7.74 1.67 -3.47
C ALA A 200 -6.58 0.69 -3.66
N SER A 201 -5.40 1.25 -3.85
CA SER A 201 -4.15 0.49 -3.93
C SER A 201 -3.01 1.32 -3.37
N ILE A 202 -2.11 0.69 -2.64
CA ILE A 202 -0.88 1.28 -2.10
C ILE A 202 0.33 0.43 -2.44
N GLY A 203 1.51 1.03 -2.38
CA GLY A 203 2.78 0.36 -2.64
C GLY A 203 3.35 0.61 -4.04
N SER A 204 4.45 -0.03 -4.37
CA SER A 204 5.23 0.23 -5.60
C SER A 204 4.45 -0.10 -6.88
N GLY A 205 3.73 -1.23 -6.92
CA GLY A 205 2.90 -1.63 -8.07
C GLY A 205 1.50 -1.02 -8.08
N SER A 206 1.18 -0.11 -7.14
CA SER A 206 -0.18 0.43 -6.97
C SER A 206 -0.73 1.12 -8.21
N VAL A 207 0.11 1.77 -9.01
CA VAL A 207 -0.32 2.47 -10.23
C VAL A 207 -0.81 1.49 -11.30
N PHE A 208 -0.15 0.34 -11.44
CA PHE A 208 -0.53 -0.72 -12.36
C PHE A 208 -1.81 -1.41 -11.90
N ALA A 209 -1.84 -1.84 -10.63
CA ALA A 209 -3.02 -2.44 -10.02
C ALA A 209 -4.26 -1.53 -10.13
N ARG A 210 -4.10 -0.23 -9.89
CA ARG A 210 -5.18 0.76 -10.04
C ARG A 210 -5.62 0.91 -11.50
N GLY A 211 -4.68 0.81 -12.44
CA GLY A 211 -4.96 0.81 -13.88
C GLY A 211 -5.85 -0.36 -14.29
N SER A 212 -5.54 -1.56 -13.81
CA SER A 212 -6.31 -2.79 -13.97
C SER A 212 -7.72 -2.66 -13.36
N LEU A 213 -7.81 -2.27 -12.08
CA LEU A 213 -9.10 -2.10 -11.38
C LEU A 213 -10.03 -1.08 -12.05
N LYS A 214 -9.51 -0.03 -12.67
CA LYS A 214 -10.32 0.90 -13.46
C LYS A 214 -11.06 0.23 -14.64
N LYS A 215 -10.57 -0.91 -15.13
CA LYS A 215 -11.16 -1.66 -16.22
C LYS A 215 -12.05 -2.80 -15.72
N LEU A 216 -11.65 -3.46 -14.64
CA LEU A 216 -12.27 -4.68 -14.15
C LEU A 216 -13.40 -4.39 -13.17
N TYR A 217 -13.21 -3.43 -12.26
CA TYR A 217 -14.15 -3.17 -11.18
C TYR A 217 -15.48 -2.57 -11.68
N ARG A 218 -16.56 -3.04 -11.07
CA ARG A 218 -17.94 -2.53 -11.22
C ARG A 218 -18.57 -2.42 -9.85
N ASP A 219 -19.42 -1.42 -9.66
CA ASP A 219 -20.19 -1.28 -8.42
C ASP A 219 -21.16 -2.46 -8.26
N GLY A 220 -21.28 -2.98 -7.05
CA GLY A 220 -22.17 -4.10 -6.73
C GLY A 220 -21.68 -5.48 -7.16
N MET A 221 -20.40 -5.65 -7.49
CA MET A 221 -19.80 -6.98 -7.73
C MET A 221 -19.95 -7.88 -6.51
N SER A 222 -20.08 -9.20 -6.75
CA SER A 222 -20.00 -10.21 -5.69
C SER A 222 -18.61 -10.23 -5.04
N VAL A 223 -18.51 -10.84 -3.87
CA VAL A 223 -17.22 -11.03 -3.19
C VAL A 223 -16.24 -11.81 -4.09
N GLU A 224 -16.72 -12.87 -4.73
CA GLU A 224 -15.91 -13.72 -5.63
C GLU A 224 -15.40 -12.96 -6.84
N ASP A 225 -16.24 -12.15 -7.48
CA ASP A 225 -15.83 -11.33 -8.62
C ASP A 225 -14.82 -10.27 -8.23
N VAL A 226 -14.97 -9.67 -7.03
CA VAL A 226 -13.99 -8.71 -6.51
C VAL A 226 -12.68 -9.40 -6.18
N ILE A 227 -12.68 -10.59 -5.57
CA ILE A 227 -11.47 -11.39 -5.35
C ILE A 227 -10.75 -11.60 -6.67
N LEU A 228 -11.46 -12.05 -7.71
CA LEU A 228 -10.85 -12.28 -9.02
C LEU A 228 -10.27 -10.99 -9.60
N ALA A 229 -10.99 -9.87 -9.52
CA ALA A 229 -10.51 -8.57 -10.00
C ALA A 229 -9.27 -8.09 -9.26
N LEU A 230 -9.17 -8.32 -7.93
CA LEU A 230 -7.99 -7.98 -7.15
C LEU A 230 -6.80 -8.90 -7.49
N MET A 231 -7.03 -10.19 -7.74
CA MET A 231 -5.98 -11.12 -8.18
C MET A 231 -5.42 -10.77 -9.55
N GLU A 232 -6.28 -10.38 -10.50
CA GLU A 232 -5.87 -9.83 -11.81
C GLU A 232 -5.06 -8.55 -11.65
N ALA A 233 -5.49 -7.64 -10.79
CA ALA A 233 -4.78 -6.39 -10.54
C ALA A 233 -3.40 -6.59 -9.90
N LEU A 234 -3.25 -7.59 -9.02
CA LEU A 234 -1.95 -7.97 -8.46
C LEU A 234 -1.07 -8.67 -9.48
N TYR A 235 -1.65 -9.44 -10.41
CA TYR A 235 -0.92 -10.04 -11.53
C TYR A 235 -0.33 -8.94 -12.43
N ASP A 236 -1.15 -7.97 -12.87
CA ASP A 236 -0.69 -6.84 -13.68
C ASP A 236 0.39 -6.01 -12.95
N ALA A 237 0.20 -5.81 -11.64
CA ALA A 237 1.21 -5.13 -10.83
C ALA A 237 2.53 -5.90 -10.77
N ALA A 238 2.50 -7.23 -10.72
CA ALA A 238 3.70 -8.06 -10.66
C ALA A 238 4.40 -8.20 -12.01
N ASP A 239 3.69 -8.01 -13.12
CA ASP A 239 4.25 -8.02 -14.46
C ASP A 239 5.10 -6.78 -14.73
N ASP A 240 4.66 -5.61 -14.21
CA ASP A 240 5.30 -4.32 -14.46
C ASP A 240 6.19 -3.81 -13.30
N ASP A 241 5.99 -4.29 -12.07
CA ASP A 241 6.76 -3.89 -10.88
C ASP A 241 7.58 -5.04 -10.31
N SER A 242 8.89 -4.98 -10.43
CA SER A 242 9.81 -6.01 -9.91
C SER A 242 9.74 -6.21 -8.40
N ALA A 243 9.26 -5.24 -7.65
CA ALA A 243 9.10 -5.30 -6.20
C ALA A 243 7.78 -5.95 -5.76
N THR A 244 6.85 -6.14 -6.68
CA THR A 244 5.58 -6.86 -6.45
C THR A 244 5.75 -8.35 -6.80
N GLY A 245 5.30 -9.25 -5.93
CA GLY A 245 5.31 -10.68 -6.16
C GLY A 245 4.04 -11.17 -6.85
N GLY A 246 4.17 -11.76 -8.04
CA GLY A 246 3.08 -12.50 -8.66
C GLY A 246 2.84 -13.86 -8.00
N PRO A 247 1.77 -14.57 -8.39
CA PRO A 247 1.49 -15.93 -7.93
C PRO A 247 2.64 -16.89 -8.27
N ASP A 248 3.22 -17.54 -7.27
CA ASP A 248 4.25 -18.57 -7.46
C ASP A 248 3.61 -19.97 -7.35
N LEU A 249 3.19 -20.52 -8.49
CA LEU A 249 2.54 -21.82 -8.54
C LEU A 249 3.50 -22.96 -8.14
N SER A 250 4.81 -22.78 -8.35
CA SER A 250 5.81 -23.79 -8.05
C SER A 250 6.08 -23.92 -6.55
N ARG A 251 6.05 -22.81 -5.82
CA ARG A 251 6.24 -22.75 -4.35
C ARG A 251 4.94 -22.70 -3.59
N ARG A 252 3.80 -22.59 -4.30
CA ARG A 252 2.45 -22.41 -3.72
C ARG A 252 2.38 -21.17 -2.83
N ILE A 253 2.97 -20.07 -3.29
CA ILE A 253 2.89 -18.77 -2.63
C ILE A 253 1.92 -17.91 -3.41
N TYR A 254 0.77 -17.61 -2.80
CA TYR A 254 -0.30 -16.86 -3.41
C TYR A 254 -0.53 -15.55 -2.67
N PRO A 255 -1.13 -14.53 -3.29
CA PRO A 255 -1.53 -13.33 -2.59
C PRO A 255 -2.39 -13.66 -1.38
N ILE A 256 -2.19 -12.93 -0.28
CA ILE A 256 -3.11 -13.00 0.86
C ILE A 256 -4.37 -12.26 0.45
N VAL A 257 -5.52 -12.89 0.67
CA VAL A 257 -6.84 -12.31 0.41
C VAL A 257 -7.66 -12.36 1.69
N ALA A 258 -8.23 -11.23 2.05
CA ALA A 258 -9.13 -11.10 3.20
C ALA A 258 -10.44 -10.47 2.76
N THR A 259 -11.54 -10.96 3.30
CA THR A 259 -12.88 -10.40 3.16
C THR A 259 -13.36 -9.87 4.50
N VAL A 260 -14.11 -8.78 4.49
CA VAL A 260 -14.77 -8.25 5.68
C VAL A 260 -16.20 -7.91 5.32
N THR A 261 -17.14 -8.64 5.90
CA THR A 261 -18.58 -8.55 5.65
C THR A 261 -19.34 -8.43 6.96
N ALA A 262 -20.65 -8.51 6.92
CA ALA A 262 -21.48 -8.61 8.13
C ALA A 262 -21.15 -9.86 9.00
N ASP A 263 -20.59 -10.91 8.38
CA ASP A 263 -20.15 -12.13 9.07
C ASP A 263 -18.75 -11.98 9.71
N GLY A 264 -18.13 -10.82 9.55
CA GLY A 264 -16.81 -10.50 10.09
C GLY A 264 -15.67 -10.66 9.10
N PHE A 265 -14.45 -10.69 9.65
CA PHE A 265 -13.19 -10.89 8.91
C PHE A 265 -12.95 -12.36 8.63
N GLU A 266 -12.70 -12.69 7.37
CA GLU A 266 -12.23 -14.00 6.92
C GLU A 266 -11.00 -13.83 6.04
N GLN A 267 -9.93 -14.59 6.31
CA GLN A 267 -8.80 -14.74 5.40
C GLN A 267 -8.96 -16.03 4.61
N LEU A 268 -8.85 -15.95 3.28
CA LEU A 268 -8.90 -17.14 2.45
C LEU A 268 -7.75 -18.08 2.79
N SER A 269 -8.05 -19.39 2.79
CA SER A 269 -6.99 -20.38 2.89
C SER A 269 -6.08 -20.35 1.65
N ASP A 270 -4.84 -20.85 1.79
CA ASP A 270 -3.90 -20.95 0.67
C ASP A 270 -4.46 -21.79 -0.49
N GLU A 271 -5.30 -22.80 -0.20
CA GLU A 271 -5.96 -23.61 -1.22
C GLU A 271 -6.92 -22.76 -2.06
N ARG A 272 -7.81 -21.99 -1.42
CA ARG A 272 -8.77 -21.13 -2.12
C ARG A 272 -8.08 -20.00 -2.86
N ALA A 273 -7.08 -19.34 -2.25
CA ALA A 273 -6.28 -18.33 -2.91
C ALA A 273 -5.52 -18.90 -4.13
N GLY A 274 -5.06 -20.16 -4.02
CA GLY A 274 -4.42 -20.89 -5.09
C GLY A 274 -5.36 -21.18 -6.27
N GLU A 275 -6.63 -21.50 -6.03
CA GLU A 275 -7.64 -21.72 -7.08
C GLU A 275 -7.85 -20.44 -7.91
N TYR A 276 -8.02 -19.29 -7.27
CA TYR A 276 -8.12 -17.98 -7.94
C TYR A 276 -6.83 -17.66 -8.72
N ALA A 277 -5.67 -17.84 -8.09
CA ALA A 277 -4.38 -17.60 -8.71
C ALA A 277 -4.16 -18.46 -9.94
N GLN A 278 -4.51 -19.75 -9.87
CA GLN A 278 -4.43 -20.70 -11.00
C GLN A 278 -5.39 -20.30 -12.12
N SER A 279 -6.58 -19.83 -11.80
CA SER A 279 -7.55 -19.33 -12.78
C SER A 279 -6.98 -18.14 -13.57
N VAL A 280 -6.45 -17.13 -12.85
CA VAL A 280 -5.82 -15.95 -13.47
C VAL A 280 -4.65 -16.36 -14.36
N VAL A 281 -3.70 -17.16 -13.86
CA VAL A 281 -2.52 -17.58 -14.64
C VAL A 281 -2.94 -18.38 -15.87
N THR A 282 -3.94 -19.25 -15.75
CA THR A 282 -4.43 -20.06 -16.90
C THR A 282 -5.03 -19.16 -17.99
N GLU A 283 -5.78 -18.12 -17.60
CA GLU A 283 -6.34 -17.18 -18.56
C GLU A 283 -5.26 -16.31 -19.20
N ARG A 284 -4.26 -15.86 -18.42
CA ARG A 284 -3.10 -15.11 -18.92
C ARG A 284 -2.21 -15.91 -19.87
N MET A 285 -2.13 -17.23 -19.74
CA MET A 285 -1.46 -18.09 -20.74
C MET A 285 -2.16 -18.03 -22.11
N ARG A 286 -3.47 -17.74 -22.15
CA ARG A 286 -4.24 -17.60 -23.39
C ARG A 286 -4.25 -16.16 -23.88
N GLN A 287 -4.29 -15.22 -22.96
CA GLN A 287 -4.38 -13.79 -23.23
C GLN A 287 -3.45 -13.03 -22.26
N PRO A 288 -2.16 -12.86 -22.59
CA PRO A 288 -1.14 -12.31 -21.70
C PRO A 288 -1.48 -10.91 -21.15
N ASP A 289 -2.05 -10.05 -21.98
CA ASP A 289 -2.40 -8.67 -21.62
C ASP A 289 -3.70 -8.56 -20.79
N GLY A 290 -4.28 -9.70 -20.40
CA GLY A 290 -5.49 -9.76 -19.58
C GLY A 290 -6.81 -9.64 -20.34
N PRO A 291 -7.93 -9.65 -19.61
CA PRO A 291 -9.25 -9.61 -20.23
C PRO A 291 -9.48 -8.29 -20.98
N PRO A 292 -10.05 -8.33 -22.20
CA PRO A 292 -10.30 -7.13 -23.00
C PRO A 292 -11.31 -6.22 -22.30
N ALA A 293 -11.08 -4.91 -22.38
CA ALA A 293 -12.06 -3.94 -21.89
C ALA A 293 -13.35 -4.10 -22.70
N GLN A 294 -14.49 -4.19 -21.98
CA GLN A 294 -15.80 -4.16 -22.64
C GLN A 294 -16.07 -2.76 -23.17
N LEU A 295 -15.77 -2.53 -24.43
CA LEU A 295 -16.16 -1.31 -25.12
C LEU A 295 -17.66 -1.40 -25.47
N ARG A 296 -18.35 -0.26 -25.42
CA ARG A 296 -19.74 -0.21 -25.92
C ARG A 296 -19.72 -0.67 -27.40
N GLN A 297 -20.43 -1.74 -27.67
CA GLN A 297 -20.74 -2.05 -29.06
C GLN A 297 -21.56 -0.86 -29.60
N SER A 298 -21.10 -0.22 -30.68
CA SER A 298 -21.91 0.70 -31.42
C SER A 298 -23.21 -0.02 -31.78
N ALA A 299 -24.36 0.57 -31.40
CA ALA A 299 -25.62 0.02 -31.86
C ALA A 299 -25.56 -0.07 -33.41
N PRO A 300 -26.00 -1.19 -34.00
CA PRO A 300 -26.11 -1.27 -35.44
C PRO A 300 -27.07 -0.14 -35.90
N GLU A 301 -26.65 0.65 -36.92
CA GLU A 301 -27.45 1.67 -37.57
C GLU A 301 -28.73 1.08 -38.18
#